data_bfd9e3a127320e2366b5b79ba41d8fb7
#
_entry.id   bfd9e3a127320e2366b5b79ba41d8fb7
#
_cell.length_a   1.000
_cell.length_b   1.000
_cell.length_c   1.000
_cell.angle_alpha   90.00
_cell.angle_beta   90.00
_cell.angle_gamma   90.00
#
_symmetry.space_group_name_H-M   'P 1'
#
loop_
_entity.id
_entity.type
_entity.pdbx_description
1 polymer ?
#
loop_
_entity_poly.entity_id
_entity_poly.type
_entity_poly.pdbx_seq_one_letter_code
_entity_poly.pdbx_strand_id
1 'polypeptide(L)'
;FEIAKLEEATEKRYLPPQDLLNLKDTPAQNPQNEYARQLFLFSYYCYGMSFVDMAYLTTDHIQRLADGNYIVYKRNKIKHQKNVTAIRIHITPEIQGLIERLKSASPTVDNYLLPIITCSGYTGEKLYNHIRSRYAKYQKYLKSLAEELGIDYHLTSYVSRHTMAMTLQYNK
;
A
#
# COMPACT_ATOMS: atom_id res chain seq x y z
N PHE A 1 -10.30 25.99 -19.90
CA PHE A 1 -11.19 24.84 -20.12
C PHE A 1 -10.51 23.52 -19.81
N GLU A 2 -9.33 23.31 -20.32
CA GLU A 2 -8.54 22.11 -20.05
C GLU A 2 -7.95 22.11 -18.64
N ILE A 3 -7.57 23.26 -18.12
CA ILE A 3 -7.02 23.42 -16.77
C ILE A 3 -8.08 23.05 -15.73
N ALA A 4 -9.32 23.49 -15.89
CA ALA A 4 -10.41 23.13 -14.97
C ALA A 4 -10.71 21.63 -14.97
N LYS A 5 -10.64 20.96 -16.13
CA LYS A 5 -10.79 19.51 -16.22
C LYS A 5 -9.64 18.76 -15.57
N LEU A 6 -8.40 19.26 -15.69
CA LEU A 6 -7.22 18.68 -15.07
C LEU A 6 -7.25 18.85 -13.55
N GLU A 7 -7.68 20.01 -13.06
CA GLU A 7 -7.87 20.27 -11.63
C GLU A 7 -8.94 19.37 -11.04
N GLU A 8 -10.07 19.22 -11.71
CA GLU A 8 -11.16 18.33 -11.29
C GLU A 8 -10.73 16.86 -11.28
N ALA A 9 -9.98 16.43 -12.28
CA ALA A 9 -9.41 15.07 -12.32
C ALA A 9 -8.37 14.85 -11.24
N THR A 10 -7.60 15.87 -10.87
CA THR A 10 -6.59 15.80 -9.82
C THR A 10 -7.24 15.77 -8.44
N GLU A 11 -8.26 16.59 -8.21
CA GLU A 11 -9.02 16.59 -6.95
C GLU A 11 -9.69 15.25 -6.66
N LYS A 12 -10.10 14.52 -7.68
CA LYS A 12 -10.72 13.20 -7.55
C LYS A 12 -9.74 12.05 -7.23
N ARG A 13 -8.44 12.31 -7.13
CA ARG A 13 -7.42 11.27 -6.90
C ARG A 13 -7.02 11.07 -5.46
N TYR A 14 -7.46 11.90 -4.54
CA TYR A 14 -7.19 11.74 -3.11
C TYR A 14 -8.50 11.66 -2.33
N LEU A 15 -8.44 10.94 -1.21
CA LEU A 15 -9.60 10.77 -0.36
C LEU A 15 -9.89 12.05 0.43
N PRO A 16 -11.16 12.45 0.52
CA PRO A 16 -11.56 13.44 1.53
C PRO A 16 -11.15 12.99 2.93
N PRO A 17 -10.79 13.93 3.83
CA PRO A 17 -10.36 13.57 5.20
C PRO A 17 -11.34 12.69 5.95
N GLN A 18 -12.63 12.87 5.75
CA GLN A 18 -13.66 12.06 6.40
C GLN A 18 -13.64 10.61 5.94
N ASP A 19 -13.41 10.38 4.64
CA ASP A 19 -13.33 9.02 4.08
C ASP A 19 -12.04 8.32 4.51
N LEU A 20 -10.94 9.05 4.61
CA LEU A 20 -9.69 8.51 5.15
C LEU A 20 -9.86 8.09 6.61
N LEU A 21 -10.51 8.92 7.41
CA LEU A 21 -10.80 8.60 8.81
C LEU A 21 -11.68 7.36 8.91
N ASN A 22 -12.70 7.26 8.07
CA ASN A 22 -13.56 6.08 7.99
C ASN A 22 -12.75 4.82 7.68
N LEU A 23 -11.85 4.88 6.71
CA LEU A 23 -10.95 3.77 6.38
C LEU A 23 -10.06 3.37 7.55
N LYS A 24 -9.53 4.34 8.30
CA LYS A 24 -8.68 4.08 9.46
C LYS A 24 -9.44 3.42 10.62
N ASP A 25 -10.66 3.88 10.87
CA ASP A 25 -11.37 3.56 12.11
C ASP A 25 -12.40 2.44 11.96
N THR A 26 -12.79 2.09 10.73
CA THR A 26 -13.85 1.12 10.48
C THR A 26 -13.30 -0.14 9.82
N PRO A 27 -13.07 -1.23 10.59
CA PRO A 27 -12.72 -2.52 9.99
C PRO A 27 -13.81 -3.02 9.06
N ALA A 28 -13.42 -3.67 7.98
CA ALA A 28 -14.36 -4.33 7.09
C ALA A 28 -14.77 -5.69 7.65
N GLN A 29 -16.01 -6.09 7.42
CA GLN A 29 -16.52 -7.39 7.85
C GLN A 29 -16.13 -8.50 6.88
N ASN A 30 -16.09 -8.19 5.58
CA ASN A 30 -15.62 -9.14 4.57
C ASN A 30 -14.10 -9.28 4.69
N PRO A 31 -13.56 -10.52 4.87
CA PRO A 31 -12.12 -10.72 5.06
C PRO A 31 -11.26 -10.22 3.88
N GLN A 32 -11.75 -10.34 2.66
CA GLN A 32 -11.02 -9.87 1.47
C GLN A 32 -10.96 -8.34 1.43
N ASN A 33 -12.06 -7.69 1.80
CA ASN A 33 -12.12 -6.23 1.92
C ASN A 33 -11.23 -5.74 3.06
N GLU A 34 -11.20 -6.44 4.18
CA GLU A 34 -10.32 -6.11 5.30
C GLU A 34 -8.84 -6.23 4.92
N TYR A 35 -8.48 -7.27 4.18
CA TYR A 35 -7.15 -7.42 3.62
C TYR A 35 -6.78 -6.21 2.73
N ALA A 36 -7.68 -5.82 1.84
CA ALA A 36 -7.44 -4.66 0.97
C ALA A 36 -7.34 -3.35 1.77
N ARG A 37 -8.18 -3.19 2.80
CA ARG A 37 -8.12 -2.03 3.70
C ARG A 37 -6.76 -1.93 4.39
N GLN A 38 -6.26 -3.02 4.91
CA GLN A 38 -4.97 -3.06 5.60
C GLN A 38 -3.80 -2.79 4.65
N LEU A 39 -3.83 -3.32 3.43
CA LEU A 39 -2.81 -3.03 2.42
C LEU A 39 -2.86 -1.56 1.98
N PHE A 40 -4.05 -1.01 1.81
CA PHE A 40 -4.21 0.40 1.46
C PHE A 40 -3.63 1.31 2.55
N LEU A 41 -3.94 1.02 3.80
CA LEU A 41 -3.41 1.78 4.95
C LEU A 41 -1.91 1.60 5.09
N PHE A 42 -1.38 0.41 4.86
CA PHE A 42 0.07 0.18 4.84
C PHE A 42 0.74 1.07 3.78
N SER A 43 0.22 1.08 2.57
CA SER A 43 0.70 1.97 1.50
C SER A 43 0.65 3.43 1.94
N TYR A 44 -0.47 3.86 2.51
CA TYR A 44 -0.65 5.24 3.00
C TYR A 44 0.40 5.61 4.04
N TYR A 45 0.57 4.79 5.07
CA TYR A 45 1.56 5.07 6.14
C TYR A 45 3.00 4.96 5.67
N CYS A 46 3.24 4.23 4.59
CA CYS A 46 4.56 4.11 3.96
C CYS A 46 4.74 5.13 2.81
N TYR A 47 4.12 6.30 2.93
CA TYR A 47 4.23 7.42 2.00
C TYR A 47 3.79 7.08 0.57
N GLY A 48 2.78 6.24 0.46
CA GLY A 48 2.22 5.85 -0.83
C GLY A 48 3.06 4.83 -1.58
N MET A 49 3.66 3.90 -0.86
CA MET A 49 4.42 2.81 -1.47
C MET A 49 3.56 2.08 -2.49
N SER A 50 4.10 1.82 -3.69
CA SER A 50 3.37 1.14 -4.75
C SER A 50 3.06 -0.32 -4.39
N PHE A 51 2.03 -0.88 -4.99
CA PHE A 51 1.66 -2.29 -4.78
C PHE A 51 2.83 -3.24 -5.11
N VAL A 52 3.53 -2.97 -6.22
CA VAL A 52 4.66 -3.80 -6.63
C VAL A 52 5.79 -3.73 -5.60
N ASP A 53 6.10 -2.54 -5.10
CA ASP A 53 7.12 -2.38 -4.06
C ASP A 53 6.72 -3.09 -2.77
N MET A 54 5.46 -2.99 -2.35
CA MET A 54 4.95 -3.76 -1.20
C MET A 54 5.10 -5.27 -1.41
N ALA A 55 4.81 -5.75 -2.63
CA ALA A 55 4.91 -7.18 -2.95
C ALA A 55 6.33 -7.71 -2.80
N TYR A 56 7.32 -6.92 -3.20
CA TYR A 56 8.73 -7.32 -3.13
C TYR A 56 9.39 -7.12 -1.76
N LEU A 57 8.71 -6.50 -0.80
CA LEU A 57 9.29 -6.35 0.55
C LEU A 57 9.54 -7.70 1.19
N THR A 58 10.76 -7.85 1.73
CA THR A 58 11.16 -9.03 2.50
C THR A 58 11.62 -8.62 3.89
N THR A 59 11.86 -9.57 4.75
CA THR A 59 12.42 -9.31 6.09
C THR A 59 13.82 -8.71 6.02
N ASP A 60 14.54 -8.91 4.92
CA ASP A 60 15.87 -8.33 4.70
C ASP A 60 15.82 -6.80 4.49
N HIS A 61 14.65 -6.26 4.15
CA HIS A 61 14.46 -4.81 4.03
C HIS A 61 14.27 -4.11 5.37
N ILE A 62 14.18 -4.87 6.47
CA ILE A 62 14.04 -4.29 7.80
C ILE A 62 15.42 -4.05 8.39
N GLN A 63 15.73 -2.78 8.65
CA GLN A 63 16.95 -2.36 9.34
C GLN A 63 16.62 -2.02 10.78
N ARG A 64 17.33 -2.66 11.71
CA ARG A 64 17.17 -2.41 13.15
C ARG A 64 18.26 -1.48 13.61
N LEU A 65 17.87 -0.32 14.10
CA LEU A 65 18.76 0.70 14.64
C LEU A 65 18.42 0.97 16.10
N ALA A 66 19.31 1.72 16.79
CA ALA A 66 19.13 2.05 18.21
C ALA A 66 17.85 2.87 18.47
N ASP A 67 17.45 3.71 17.52
CA ASP A 67 16.27 4.58 17.62
C ASP A 67 14.99 3.95 17.03
N GLY A 68 15.04 2.71 16.58
CA GLY A 68 13.88 2.00 16.06
C GLY A 68 14.18 1.17 14.82
N ASN A 69 13.13 0.60 14.25
CA ASN A 69 13.21 -0.23 13.05
C ASN A 69 12.77 0.56 11.84
N TYR A 70 13.38 0.26 10.70
CA TYR A 70 13.13 0.97 9.44
C TYR A 70 12.93 -0.04 8.32
N ILE A 71 12.02 0.28 7.40
CA ILE A 71 11.96 -0.37 6.10
C ILE A 71 12.88 0.41 5.17
N VAL A 72 13.88 -0.25 4.59
CA VAL A 72 14.84 0.36 3.67
C VAL A 72 14.78 -0.40 2.35
N TYR A 73 14.34 0.26 1.30
CA TYR A 73 14.15 -0.39 0.01
C TYR A 73 14.42 0.58 -1.13
N LYS A 74 14.65 0.03 -2.31
CA LYS A 74 14.72 0.79 -3.57
C LYS A 74 13.46 0.52 -4.38
N ARG A 75 12.89 1.57 -4.97
CA ARG A 75 11.71 1.43 -5.80
C ARG A 75 11.97 0.46 -6.95
N ASN A 76 11.13 -0.53 -7.11
CA ASN A 76 11.32 -1.61 -8.09
C ASN A 76 11.43 -1.07 -9.53
N LYS A 77 10.67 -0.03 -9.86
CA LYS A 77 10.67 0.60 -11.19
C LYS A 77 12.05 1.16 -11.59
N ILE A 78 12.85 1.61 -10.62
CA ILE A 78 14.10 2.34 -10.87
C ILE A 78 15.32 1.70 -10.21
N LYS A 79 15.19 0.52 -9.59
CA LYS A 79 16.26 -0.12 -8.81
C LYS A 79 17.54 -0.43 -9.61
N HIS A 80 17.41 -0.53 -10.93
CA HIS A 80 18.54 -0.80 -11.82
C HIS A 80 19.24 0.46 -12.34
N GLN A 81 18.71 1.65 -12.05
CA GLN A 81 19.34 2.90 -12.43
C GLN A 81 20.57 3.17 -11.55
N LYS A 82 21.58 3.83 -12.11
CA LYS A 82 22.74 4.26 -11.34
C LYS A 82 22.32 5.35 -10.32
N ASN A 83 22.93 5.31 -9.14
CA ASN A 83 22.76 6.33 -8.10
C ASN A 83 21.33 6.41 -7.52
N VAL A 84 20.58 5.30 -7.54
CA VAL A 84 19.28 5.24 -6.88
C VAL A 84 19.47 5.24 -5.36
N THR A 85 18.93 6.26 -4.70
CA THR A 85 18.94 6.34 -3.24
C THR A 85 17.85 5.43 -2.67
N ALA A 86 18.21 4.65 -1.64
CA ALA A 86 17.23 3.85 -0.92
C ALA A 86 16.24 4.74 -0.16
N ILE A 87 14.99 4.34 -0.16
CA ILE A 87 13.95 4.95 0.65
C ILE A 87 13.97 4.31 2.03
N ARG A 88 13.94 5.15 3.08
CA ARG A 88 13.95 4.70 4.46
C ARG A 88 12.67 5.17 5.14
N ILE A 89 11.91 4.24 5.70
CA ILE A 89 10.65 4.51 6.38
C ILE A 89 10.73 3.98 7.80
N HIS A 90 10.55 4.86 8.79
CA HIS A 90 10.46 4.44 10.18
C HIS A 90 9.20 3.58 10.40
N ILE A 91 9.39 2.41 11.00
CA ILE A 91 8.28 1.52 11.33
C ILE A 91 7.59 2.05 12.59
N THR A 92 6.50 2.78 12.37
CA THR A 92 5.66 3.29 13.44
C THR A 92 4.80 2.17 14.05
N PRO A 93 4.18 2.38 15.22
CA PRO A 93 3.23 1.41 15.78
C PRO A 93 2.10 1.05 14.81
N GLU A 94 1.62 1.99 14.01
CA GLU A 94 0.58 1.76 13.00
C GLU A 94 1.06 0.79 11.92
N ILE A 95 2.26 1.01 11.39
CA ILE A 95 2.86 0.13 10.38
C ILE A 95 3.11 -1.25 10.95
N GLN A 96 3.69 -1.33 12.14
CA GLN A 96 3.95 -2.61 12.80
C GLN A 96 2.67 -3.40 13.05
N GLY A 97 1.62 -2.74 13.52
CA GLY A 97 0.31 -3.36 13.73
C GLY A 97 -0.29 -3.90 12.44
N LEU A 98 -0.14 -3.18 11.33
CA LEU A 98 -0.62 -3.64 10.02
C LEU A 98 0.14 -4.89 9.54
N ILE A 99 1.45 -4.91 9.70
CA ILE A 99 2.27 -6.08 9.35
C ILE A 99 1.80 -7.31 10.14
N GLU A 100 1.62 -7.17 11.44
CA GLU A 100 1.19 -8.27 12.31
C GLU A 100 -0.21 -8.78 11.95
N ARG A 101 -1.16 -7.88 11.74
CA ARG A 101 -2.53 -8.27 11.38
C ARG A 101 -2.59 -8.95 10.00
N LEU A 102 -1.84 -8.44 9.02
CA LEU A 102 -1.79 -9.06 7.69
C LEU A 102 -1.20 -10.48 7.76
N LYS A 103 -0.11 -10.66 8.51
CA LYS A 103 0.51 -11.98 8.70
C LYS A 103 -0.40 -12.94 9.45
N SER A 104 -1.17 -12.47 10.43
CA SER A 104 -2.10 -13.29 11.19
C SER A 104 -3.28 -13.77 10.36
N ALA A 105 -3.75 -12.93 9.43
CA ALA A 105 -4.89 -13.25 8.58
C ALA A 105 -4.53 -14.18 7.42
N SER A 106 -3.28 -14.08 6.92
CA SER A 106 -2.81 -14.88 5.79
C SER A 106 -1.31 -15.15 5.94
N PRO A 107 -0.89 -16.42 5.86
CA PRO A 107 0.52 -16.72 6.02
C PRO A 107 1.36 -16.15 4.88
N THR A 108 2.56 -15.68 5.23
CA THR A 108 3.56 -15.26 4.24
C THR A 108 4.36 -16.47 3.78
N VAL A 109 4.83 -16.41 2.54
CA VAL A 109 5.73 -17.43 1.97
C VAL A 109 7.14 -16.88 1.82
N ASP A 110 8.11 -17.76 1.73
CA ASP A 110 9.52 -17.41 1.63
C ASP A 110 9.88 -16.41 2.75
N ASN A 111 10.56 -15.32 2.47
CA ASN A 111 10.83 -14.28 3.45
C ASN A 111 10.07 -12.96 3.17
N TYR A 112 8.99 -13.01 2.41
CA TYR A 112 8.20 -11.82 2.11
C TYR A 112 7.59 -11.24 3.38
N LEU A 113 7.59 -9.93 3.46
CA LEU A 113 7.09 -9.20 4.63
C LEU A 113 5.56 -9.21 4.70
N LEU A 114 4.90 -9.11 3.55
CA LEU A 114 3.45 -9.03 3.44
C LEU A 114 2.90 -10.19 2.61
N PRO A 115 1.66 -10.65 2.88
CA PRO A 115 1.05 -11.77 2.17
C PRO A 115 0.47 -11.34 0.81
N ILE A 116 1.29 -10.76 -0.05
CA ILE A 116 0.91 -10.40 -1.42
C ILE A 116 1.30 -11.51 -2.38
N ILE A 117 2.58 -11.92 -2.35
CA ILE A 117 3.03 -13.10 -3.07
C ILE A 117 2.69 -14.31 -2.21
N THR A 118 1.84 -15.19 -2.73
CA THR A 118 1.26 -16.29 -1.97
C THR A 118 1.76 -17.66 -2.41
N CYS A 119 2.62 -17.72 -3.42
CA CYS A 119 3.22 -18.95 -3.93
C CYS A 119 4.73 -18.93 -3.71
N SER A 120 5.24 -19.96 -3.04
CA SER A 120 6.66 -20.08 -2.74
C SER A 120 7.47 -20.41 -3.99
N GLY A 121 8.68 -19.86 -4.08
CA GLY A 121 9.64 -20.19 -5.12
C GLY A 121 9.36 -19.60 -6.49
N TYR A 122 8.38 -18.72 -6.63
CA TYR A 122 8.11 -18.07 -7.91
C TYR A 122 9.21 -17.08 -8.28
N THR A 123 9.67 -17.13 -9.51
CA THR A 123 10.69 -16.22 -10.08
C THR A 123 10.33 -15.86 -11.52
N GLY A 124 10.99 -14.85 -12.07
CA GLY A 124 10.88 -14.47 -13.48
C GLY A 124 9.46 -14.15 -13.93
N GLU A 125 9.09 -14.65 -15.10
CA GLU A 125 7.76 -14.41 -15.70
C GLU A 125 6.62 -14.93 -14.83
N LYS A 126 6.82 -16.08 -14.19
CA LYS A 126 5.82 -16.68 -13.30
C LYS A 126 5.52 -15.77 -12.12
N LEU A 127 6.55 -15.20 -11.52
CA LEU A 127 6.38 -14.22 -10.43
C LEU A 127 5.71 -12.93 -10.93
N TYR A 128 6.13 -12.44 -12.08
CA TYR A 128 5.53 -11.26 -12.70
C TYR A 128 4.01 -11.44 -12.91
N ASN A 129 3.62 -12.56 -13.51
CA ASN A 129 2.21 -12.85 -13.74
C ASN A 129 1.42 -13.02 -12.44
N HIS A 130 2.03 -13.62 -11.42
CA HIS A 130 1.42 -13.77 -10.10
C HIS A 130 1.15 -12.42 -9.46
N ILE A 131 2.12 -11.51 -9.47
CA ILE A 131 1.96 -10.15 -8.93
C ILE A 131 0.84 -9.41 -9.67
N ARG A 132 0.78 -9.51 -11.00
CA ARG A 132 -0.29 -8.89 -11.79
C ARG A 132 -1.66 -9.43 -11.39
N SER A 133 -1.78 -10.73 -11.19
CA SER A 133 -3.02 -11.35 -10.73
C SER A 133 -3.42 -10.86 -9.34
N ARG A 134 -2.46 -10.78 -8.42
CA ARG A 134 -2.69 -10.26 -7.07
C ARG A 134 -3.10 -8.78 -7.10
N TYR A 135 -2.49 -7.99 -7.98
CA TYR A 135 -2.85 -6.58 -8.17
C TYR A 135 -4.30 -6.42 -8.63
N ALA A 136 -4.72 -7.22 -9.62
CA ALA A 136 -6.09 -7.19 -10.11
C ALA A 136 -7.10 -7.53 -9.01
N LYS A 137 -6.79 -8.54 -8.18
CA LYS A 137 -7.63 -8.88 -7.02
C LYS A 137 -7.69 -7.74 -6.00
N TYR A 138 -6.57 -7.11 -5.72
CA TYR A 138 -6.50 -5.99 -4.80
C TYR A 138 -7.41 -4.84 -5.27
N GLN A 139 -7.33 -4.47 -6.55
CA GLN A 139 -8.18 -3.42 -7.11
C GLN A 139 -9.67 -3.78 -7.01
N LYS A 140 -10.01 -5.02 -7.27
CA LYS A 140 -11.39 -5.52 -7.11
C LYS A 140 -11.87 -5.42 -5.64
N TYR A 141 -11.02 -5.79 -4.70
CA TYR A 141 -11.35 -5.74 -3.28
C TYR A 141 -11.46 -4.29 -2.79
N LEU A 142 -10.65 -3.38 -3.29
CA LEU A 142 -10.76 -1.96 -2.97
C LEU A 142 -12.11 -1.38 -3.42
N LYS A 143 -12.59 -1.77 -4.59
CA LYS A 143 -13.91 -1.36 -5.06
C LYS A 143 -15.01 -1.89 -4.15
N SER A 144 -14.95 -3.16 -3.79
CA SER A 144 -15.91 -3.78 -2.86
C SER A 144 -15.83 -3.15 -1.47
N LEU A 145 -14.64 -2.81 -1.00
CA LEU A 145 -14.41 -2.14 0.28
C LEU A 145 -15.10 -0.76 0.32
N ALA A 146 -14.97 0.01 -0.75
CA ALA A 146 -15.61 1.31 -0.84
C ALA A 146 -17.13 1.18 -0.73
N GLU A 147 -17.72 0.18 -1.39
CA GLU A 147 -19.15 -0.12 -1.29
C GLU A 147 -19.55 -0.52 0.15
N GLU A 148 -18.77 -1.40 0.79
CA GLU A 148 -19.06 -1.86 2.15
C GLU A 148 -19.01 -0.71 3.16
N LEU A 149 -18.04 0.18 3.06
CA LEU A 149 -17.86 1.29 4.00
C LEU A 149 -18.67 2.54 3.63
N GLY A 150 -19.44 2.51 2.54
CA GLY A 150 -20.22 3.65 2.11
C GLY A 150 -19.38 4.82 1.61
N ILE A 151 -18.20 4.54 1.07
CA ILE A 151 -17.31 5.55 0.51
C ILE A 151 -17.72 5.78 -0.94
N ASP A 152 -18.23 6.95 -1.22
CA ASP A 152 -18.61 7.37 -2.58
C ASP A 152 -17.38 7.94 -3.30
N TYR A 153 -16.35 7.11 -3.42
CA TYR A 153 -15.10 7.46 -4.06
C TYR A 153 -14.46 6.21 -4.66
N HIS A 154 -13.88 6.37 -5.85
CA HIS A 154 -13.25 5.25 -6.54
C HIS A 154 -11.87 4.95 -5.91
N LEU A 155 -11.83 3.96 -5.01
CA LEU A 155 -10.58 3.53 -4.37
C LEU A 155 -9.72 2.75 -5.36
N THR A 156 -8.49 3.23 -5.55
CA THR A 156 -7.44 2.55 -6.32
C THR A 156 -6.14 2.59 -5.54
N SER A 157 -5.16 1.80 -5.96
CA SER A 157 -3.84 1.81 -5.34
C SER A 157 -3.15 3.18 -5.41
N TYR A 158 -3.46 3.99 -6.42
CA TYR A 158 -2.91 5.35 -6.55
C TYR A 158 -3.48 6.33 -5.54
N VAL A 159 -4.70 6.11 -5.08
CA VAL A 159 -5.38 7.02 -4.14
C VAL A 159 -4.64 7.11 -2.82
N SER A 160 -4.06 6.00 -2.31
CA SER A 160 -3.25 6.03 -1.08
C SER A 160 -2.07 7.00 -1.20
N ARG A 161 -1.40 7.00 -2.35
CA ARG A 161 -0.24 7.85 -2.62
C ARG A 161 -0.62 9.32 -2.70
N HIS A 162 -1.67 9.64 -3.46
CA HIS A 162 -2.17 11.00 -3.58
C HIS A 162 -2.72 11.54 -2.26
N THR A 163 -3.39 10.69 -1.50
CA THR A 163 -3.93 11.05 -0.18
C THR A 163 -2.81 11.39 0.79
N MET A 164 -1.74 10.58 0.83
CA MET A 164 -0.58 10.89 1.66
C MET A 164 0.09 12.20 1.24
N ALA A 165 0.28 12.43 -0.05
CA ALA A 165 0.87 13.67 -0.55
C ALA A 165 0.06 14.90 -0.11
N MET A 166 -1.26 14.84 -0.20
CA MET A 166 -2.14 15.91 0.25
C MET A 166 -2.10 16.10 1.77
N THR A 167 -2.04 15.03 2.54
CA THR A 167 -1.91 15.10 4.01
C THR A 167 -0.62 15.83 4.40
N LEU A 168 0.50 15.52 3.76
CA LEU A 168 1.78 16.20 4.00
C LEU A 168 1.72 17.68 3.64
N GLN A 169 1.00 18.02 2.57
CA GLN A 169 0.84 19.41 2.14
C GLN A 169 0.02 20.23 3.13
N TYR A 170 -1.04 19.66 3.70
CA TYR A 170 -1.88 20.34 4.67
C TYR A 170 -1.23 20.50 6.05
N ASN A 171 -0.30 19.64 6.40
CA ASN A 171 0.37 19.65 7.70
C ASN A 171 1.66 20.47 7.71
N LYS A 172 1.97 21.16 6.63
CA LYS A 172 3.02 22.19 6.55
C LYS A 172 2.46 23.56 6.97
#